data_df09bdc68a2a802e92940d7078476a08
#
_entry.id   df09bdc68a2a802e92940d7078476a08
#
_cell.length_a   1.000
_cell.length_b   1.000
_cell.length_c   1.000
_cell.angle_alpha   90.00
_cell.angle_beta   90.00
_cell.angle_gamma   90.00
#
_symmetry.space_group_name_H-M   'P 1'
#
loop_
_entity.id
_entity.type
_entity.pdbx_description
1 polymer ?
#
loop_
_entity_poly.entity_id
_entity_poly.type
_entity_poly.pdbx_seq_one_letter_code
_entity_poly.pdbx_strand_id
1 'polypeptide(L)'
;MSNQHLITKIKHKMRKITTFIIAACCAVMTFTSCEVEKSANNLEGTWELKSITTYYENGETETAKPAEGEWQKYTFTQSAVTITSNDAPNSVPLPYTVEEDNIVIGLYGVGAKLEIETLTNSTLKIKTNNPVETESGVDYTISTYKKI
;
A
#
# COMPACT_ATOMS: atom_id res chain seq x y z
N MET A 1 -28.76 -16.65 -50.38
CA MET A 1 -27.44 -16.01 -50.55
C MET A 1 -27.17 -14.84 -49.58
N SER A 2 -27.71 -14.86 -48.36
CA SER A 2 -27.59 -13.69 -47.44
C SER A 2 -26.77 -13.90 -46.17
N ASN A 3 -26.37 -15.12 -45.83
CA ASN A 3 -25.70 -15.38 -44.55
C ASN A 3 -24.17 -15.27 -44.56
N GLN A 4 -23.55 -15.37 -45.72
CA GLN A 4 -22.06 -15.31 -45.81
C GLN A 4 -21.54 -13.87 -45.59
N HIS A 5 -22.29 -12.85 -45.98
CA HIS A 5 -21.85 -11.45 -45.83
C HIS A 5 -21.94 -10.92 -44.41
N LEU A 6 -22.86 -11.47 -43.59
CA LEU A 6 -23.02 -11.10 -42.19
C LEU A 6 -21.89 -11.65 -41.31
N ILE A 7 -21.50 -12.90 -41.58
CA ILE A 7 -20.42 -13.59 -40.83
C ILE A 7 -19.05 -12.90 -41.06
N THR A 8 -18.80 -12.42 -42.29
CA THR A 8 -17.55 -11.74 -42.60
C THR A 8 -17.44 -10.37 -41.90
N LYS A 9 -18.56 -9.63 -41.78
CA LYS A 9 -18.60 -8.35 -41.05
C LYS A 9 -18.39 -8.54 -39.53
N ILE A 10 -18.95 -9.59 -38.96
CA ILE A 10 -18.78 -9.89 -37.53
C ILE A 10 -17.35 -10.30 -37.23
N LYS A 11 -16.71 -11.14 -38.04
CA LYS A 11 -15.28 -11.51 -37.88
C LYS A 11 -14.35 -10.31 -38.00
N HIS A 12 -14.66 -9.34 -38.87
CA HIS A 12 -13.81 -8.15 -39.03
C HIS A 12 -13.92 -7.18 -37.83
N LYS A 13 -15.14 -7.10 -37.25
CA LYS A 13 -15.39 -6.28 -36.05
C LYS A 13 -14.72 -6.88 -34.82
N MET A 14 -14.74 -8.20 -34.65
CA MET A 14 -14.06 -8.87 -33.52
C MET A 14 -12.54 -8.79 -33.61
N ARG A 15 -11.93 -8.86 -34.81
CA ARG A 15 -10.47 -8.68 -34.97
C ARG A 15 -9.99 -7.30 -34.54
N LYS A 16 -10.76 -6.24 -34.80
CA LYS A 16 -10.40 -4.87 -34.38
C LYS A 16 -10.49 -4.66 -32.86
N ILE A 17 -11.45 -5.31 -32.19
CA ILE A 17 -11.62 -5.24 -30.74
C ILE A 17 -10.49 -5.99 -30.02
N THR A 18 -10.07 -7.17 -30.52
CA THR A 18 -9.00 -7.97 -29.91
C THR A 18 -7.66 -7.27 -30.01
N THR A 19 -7.38 -6.54 -31.09
CA THR A 19 -6.13 -5.77 -31.27
C THR A 19 -6.05 -4.56 -30.33
N PHE A 20 -7.20 -3.94 -30.01
CA PHE A 20 -7.25 -2.81 -29.07
C PHE A 20 -7.05 -3.24 -27.61
N ILE A 21 -7.53 -4.42 -27.23
CA ILE A 21 -7.38 -4.96 -25.87
C ILE A 21 -5.91 -5.34 -25.60
N ILE A 22 -5.20 -5.88 -26.60
CA ILE A 22 -3.77 -6.22 -26.46
C ILE A 22 -2.90 -4.95 -26.34
N ALA A 23 -3.24 -3.86 -27.05
CA ALA A 23 -2.51 -2.60 -26.94
C ALA A 23 -2.74 -1.89 -25.59
N ALA A 24 -3.93 -2.05 -24.97
CA ALA A 24 -4.21 -1.49 -23.64
C ALA A 24 -3.51 -2.25 -22.51
N CYS A 25 -3.29 -3.55 -22.62
CA CYS A 25 -2.54 -4.32 -21.61
C CYS A 25 -1.05 -4.01 -21.58
N CYS A 26 -0.44 -3.57 -22.69
CA CYS A 26 1.00 -3.22 -22.72
C CYS A 26 1.31 -1.85 -22.10
N ALA A 27 0.33 -0.98 -21.88
CA ALA A 27 0.54 0.36 -21.32
C ALA A 27 0.54 0.37 -19.77
N VAL A 28 0.27 -0.74 -19.09
CA VAL A 28 0.20 -0.83 -17.62
C VAL A 28 1.51 -1.37 -17.00
N MET A 29 2.53 -1.70 -17.81
CA MET A 29 3.76 -2.33 -17.33
C MET A 29 4.93 -1.37 -17.07
N THR A 30 4.72 -0.14 -16.64
CA THR A 30 5.85 0.77 -16.46
C THR A 30 5.93 1.52 -15.15
N PHE A 31 5.56 0.91 -14.02
CA PHE A 31 6.06 1.37 -12.71
C PHE A 31 6.07 0.24 -11.69
N THR A 32 6.71 -0.87 -12.02
CA THR A 32 7.16 -1.80 -10.97
C THR A 32 8.36 -1.15 -10.29
N SER A 33 8.10 -0.31 -9.30
CA SER A 33 9.13 0.07 -8.34
C SER A 33 9.66 -1.25 -7.75
N CYS A 34 10.93 -1.59 -8.01
CA CYS A 34 11.52 -2.79 -7.44
C CYS A 34 11.35 -2.77 -5.92
N GLU A 35 10.80 -3.85 -5.38
CA GLU A 35 10.76 -4.07 -3.95
C GLU A 35 12.20 -4.24 -3.45
N VAL A 36 12.53 -3.59 -2.34
CA VAL A 36 13.83 -3.68 -1.70
C VAL A 36 13.73 -4.55 -0.45
N GLU A 37 14.87 -5.05 0.02
CA GLU A 37 14.95 -5.82 1.26
C GLU A 37 14.30 -5.06 2.43
N LYS A 38 13.45 -5.74 3.20
CA LYS A 38 12.79 -5.20 4.38
C LYS A 38 13.78 -5.16 5.54
N SER A 39 14.51 -4.06 5.66
CA SER A 39 15.57 -3.85 6.66
C SER A 39 15.54 -2.43 7.21
N ALA A 40 16.15 -2.23 8.39
CA ALA A 40 16.24 -0.91 9.01
C ALA A 40 16.92 0.12 8.09
N ASN A 41 17.96 -0.29 7.33
CA ASN A 41 18.68 0.58 6.42
C ASN A 41 17.78 1.11 5.29
N ASN A 42 16.88 0.26 4.75
CA ASN A 42 15.99 0.64 3.66
C ASN A 42 14.75 1.40 4.17
N LEU A 43 14.41 1.25 5.46
CA LEU A 43 13.38 2.06 6.12
C LEU A 43 13.87 3.47 6.44
N GLU A 44 15.18 3.70 6.63
CA GLU A 44 15.72 5.01 7.04
C GLU A 44 15.19 6.17 6.20
N GLY A 45 14.74 7.23 6.87
CA GLY A 45 14.15 8.43 6.28
C GLY A 45 12.76 8.74 6.79
N THR A 46 12.10 9.71 6.16
CA THR A 46 10.76 10.17 6.54
C THR A 46 9.73 9.68 5.54
N TRP A 47 8.65 9.11 6.04
CA TRP A 47 7.57 8.52 5.29
C TRP A 47 6.25 9.18 5.68
N GLU A 48 5.55 9.75 4.72
CA GLU A 48 4.29 10.46 4.94
C GLU A 48 3.11 9.62 4.45
N LEU A 49 2.08 9.49 5.28
CA LEU A 49 0.84 8.77 4.97
C LEU A 49 0.13 9.43 3.78
N LYS A 50 -0.23 8.63 2.79
CA LYS A 50 -0.95 9.07 1.59
C LYS A 50 -2.34 8.47 1.46
N SER A 51 -2.56 7.25 1.96
CA SER A 51 -3.87 6.60 1.97
C SER A 51 -3.91 5.45 2.96
N ILE A 52 -5.11 5.11 3.39
CA ILE A 52 -5.44 3.87 4.12
C ILE A 52 -6.48 3.14 3.30
N THR A 53 -6.21 1.90 2.95
CA THR A 53 -7.19 1.01 2.31
C THR A 53 -7.66 -0.01 3.32
N THR A 54 -8.97 -0.02 3.57
CA THR A 54 -9.65 -0.98 4.43
C THR A 54 -10.17 -2.13 3.59
N TYR A 55 -9.93 -3.34 4.03
CA TYR A 55 -10.41 -4.58 3.42
C TYR A 55 -11.43 -5.20 4.36
N TYR A 56 -12.61 -5.49 3.83
CA TYR A 56 -13.72 -6.06 4.59
C TYR A 56 -13.86 -7.57 4.33
N GLU A 57 -14.37 -8.31 5.31
CA GLU A 57 -14.61 -9.77 5.22
C GLU A 57 -15.54 -10.16 4.06
N ASN A 58 -16.42 -9.26 3.62
CA ASN A 58 -17.30 -9.46 2.48
C ASN A 58 -16.60 -9.29 1.11
N GLY A 59 -15.29 -8.96 1.10
CA GLY A 59 -14.48 -8.72 -0.09
C GLY A 59 -14.57 -7.29 -0.64
N GLU A 60 -15.31 -6.40 0.00
CA GLU A 60 -15.31 -4.97 -0.34
C GLU A 60 -14.02 -4.28 0.11
N THR A 61 -13.68 -3.18 -0.55
CA THR A 61 -12.53 -2.35 -0.18
C THR A 61 -12.90 -0.88 -0.22
N GLU A 62 -12.40 -0.12 0.76
CA GLU A 62 -12.54 1.32 0.80
C GLU A 62 -11.17 1.98 0.95
N THR A 63 -10.91 3.07 0.21
CA THR A 63 -9.66 3.82 0.32
C THR A 63 -9.95 5.25 0.74
N ALA A 64 -9.43 5.62 1.91
CA ALA A 64 -9.46 6.97 2.43
C ALA A 64 -8.08 7.65 2.27
N LYS A 65 -8.08 8.96 2.08
CA LYS A 65 -6.88 9.81 2.14
C LYS A 65 -6.97 10.72 3.35
N PRO A 66 -5.84 11.17 3.93
CA PRO A 66 -5.85 12.21 4.93
C PRO A 66 -6.65 13.43 4.44
N ALA A 67 -7.42 14.06 5.30
CA ALA A 67 -8.14 15.29 4.97
C ALA A 67 -7.16 16.42 4.64
N GLU A 68 -7.65 17.50 4.02
CA GLU A 68 -6.81 18.65 3.70
C GLU A 68 -6.19 19.24 4.96
N GLY A 69 -4.86 19.34 4.99
CA GLY A 69 -4.11 19.83 6.15
C GLY A 69 -3.80 18.76 7.20
N GLU A 70 -4.34 17.56 7.09
CA GLU A 70 -3.98 16.44 7.96
C GLU A 70 -2.75 15.69 7.42
N TRP A 71 -1.87 15.30 8.34
CA TRP A 71 -0.69 14.54 8.02
C TRP A 71 -0.29 13.59 9.17
N GLN A 72 0.33 12.49 8.81
CA GLN A 72 1.02 11.58 9.72
C GLN A 72 2.33 11.15 9.07
N LYS A 73 3.40 11.13 9.86
CA LYS A 73 4.75 10.77 9.39
C LYS A 73 5.41 9.78 10.32
N TYR A 74 6.14 8.86 9.72
CA TYR A 74 7.11 7.99 10.37
C TYR A 74 8.50 8.44 9.95
N THR A 75 9.35 8.80 10.90
CA THR A 75 10.76 9.10 10.65
C THR A 75 11.60 7.99 11.28
N PHE A 76 12.20 7.18 10.44
CA PHE A 76 13.09 6.09 10.85
C PHE A 76 14.53 6.52 10.79
N THR A 77 15.29 6.19 11.86
CA THR A 77 16.74 6.10 11.88
C THR A 77 17.13 4.62 11.89
N GLN A 78 18.39 4.26 12.06
CA GLN A 78 18.83 2.86 12.14
C GLN A 78 18.26 2.09 13.36
N SER A 79 17.86 2.77 14.43
CA SER A 79 17.45 2.13 15.67
C SER A 79 16.21 2.71 16.33
N ALA A 80 15.67 3.81 15.80
CA ALA A 80 14.52 4.47 16.38
C ALA A 80 13.56 4.97 15.31
N VAL A 81 12.27 4.98 15.64
CA VAL A 81 11.20 5.59 14.84
C VAL A 81 10.52 6.69 15.65
N THR A 82 10.28 7.83 15.00
CA THR A 82 9.45 8.91 15.52
C THR A 82 8.15 8.97 14.73
N ILE A 83 7.03 8.90 15.42
CA ILE A 83 5.68 8.95 14.81
C ILE A 83 5.11 10.32 15.14
N THR A 84 4.88 11.14 14.12
CA THR A 84 4.33 12.49 14.28
C THR A 84 3.05 12.66 13.48
N SER A 85 2.15 13.50 13.97
CA SER A 85 0.89 13.86 13.29
C SER A 85 0.47 15.27 13.72
N ASN A 86 -0.63 15.76 13.17
CA ASN A 86 -1.23 17.04 13.60
C ASN A 86 -1.48 17.06 15.12
N ASP A 87 -1.99 15.94 15.67
CA ASP A 87 -2.33 15.83 17.10
C ASP A 87 -1.11 15.59 17.99
N ALA A 88 -0.02 15.06 17.43
CA ALA A 88 1.22 14.74 18.14
C ALA A 88 2.46 15.19 17.34
N PRO A 89 2.67 16.53 17.19
CA PRO A 89 3.77 17.05 16.39
C PRO A 89 5.16 16.85 17.04
N ASN A 90 5.20 16.63 18.36
CA ASN A 90 6.40 16.52 19.17
C ASN A 90 6.51 15.15 19.85
N SER A 91 6.50 14.09 19.07
CA SER A 91 6.65 12.72 19.59
C SER A 91 8.12 12.40 19.91
N VAL A 92 8.34 11.54 20.91
CA VAL A 92 9.67 11.02 21.26
C VAL A 92 10.04 9.86 20.35
N PRO A 93 11.35 9.69 20.03
CA PRO A 93 11.81 8.51 19.32
C PRO A 93 11.58 7.23 20.15
N LEU A 94 11.03 6.21 19.51
CA LEU A 94 10.84 4.89 20.10
C LEU A 94 11.83 3.90 19.45
N PRO A 95 12.48 3.02 20.21
CA PRO A 95 13.32 1.99 19.64
C PRO A 95 12.48 1.03 18.79
N TYR A 96 13.07 0.53 17.70
CA TYR A 96 12.46 -0.50 16.87
C TYR A 96 13.50 -1.48 16.36
N THR A 97 13.03 -2.67 15.97
CA THR A 97 13.77 -3.67 15.21
C THR A 97 12.97 -4.09 13.98
N VAL A 98 13.63 -4.64 12.99
CA VAL A 98 12.97 -5.32 11.85
C VAL A 98 13.22 -6.80 12.02
N GLU A 99 12.13 -7.56 12.15
CA GLU A 99 12.13 -9.01 12.32
C GLU A 99 11.33 -9.64 11.20
N GLU A 100 12.01 -10.33 10.27
CA GLU A 100 11.40 -10.82 9.05
C GLU A 100 10.73 -9.67 8.27
N ASP A 101 9.41 -9.73 8.10
CA ASP A 101 8.60 -8.72 7.43
C ASP A 101 7.91 -7.75 8.41
N ASN A 102 8.39 -7.65 9.66
CA ASN A 102 7.72 -6.85 10.68
C ASN A 102 8.62 -5.77 11.25
N ILE A 103 8.06 -4.57 11.44
CA ILE A 103 8.63 -3.54 12.29
C ILE A 103 8.08 -3.78 13.70
N VAL A 104 8.97 -4.05 14.65
CA VAL A 104 8.61 -4.20 16.06
C VAL A 104 9.04 -2.94 16.79
N ILE A 105 8.05 -2.13 17.21
CA ILE A 105 8.28 -0.85 17.91
C ILE A 105 8.03 -1.06 19.39
N GLY A 106 9.01 -0.74 20.25
CA GLY A 106 8.85 -0.80 21.71
C GLY A 106 10.08 -1.30 22.43
N LEU A 107 9.97 -1.40 23.76
CA LEU A 107 11.02 -1.86 24.65
C LEU A 107 10.68 -3.26 25.17
N TYR A 108 11.70 -4.16 25.19
CA TYR A 108 11.61 -5.50 25.83
C TYR A 108 10.52 -6.42 25.27
N GLY A 109 10.20 -6.34 23.96
CA GLY A 109 9.21 -7.21 23.33
C GLY A 109 7.76 -6.86 23.65
N VAL A 110 7.53 -5.74 24.35
CA VAL A 110 6.21 -5.16 24.55
C VAL A 110 6.07 -3.95 23.63
N GLY A 111 5.32 -4.09 22.55
CA GLY A 111 5.20 -3.01 21.59
C GLY A 111 4.30 -3.34 20.41
N ALA A 112 4.13 -2.38 19.52
CA ALA A 112 3.36 -2.57 18.30
C ALA A 112 4.18 -3.37 17.27
N LYS A 113 3.53 -4.37 16.67
CA LYS A 113 4.06 -5.12 15.54
C LYS A 113 3.33 -4.69 14.27
N LEU A 114 4.07 -4.17 13.30
CA LEU A 114 3.56 -3.66 12.03
C LEU A 114 4.12 -4.51 10.90
N GLU A 115 3.26 -5.18 10.16
CA GLU A 115 3.66 -6.02 9.01
C GLU A 115 3.99 -5.14 7.80
N ILE A 116 5.19 -5.28 7.24
CA ILE A 116 5.59 -4.62 6.00
C ILE A 116 5.04 -5.46 4.84
N GLU A 117 3.99 -5.00 4.19
CA GLU A 117 3.49 -5.62 2.96
C GLU A 117 4.42 -5.34 1.78
N THR A 118 4.82 -4.08 1.61
CA THR A 118 5.67 -3.64 0.49
C THR A 118 6.67 -2.60 0.98
N LEU A 119 7.93 -2.74 0.61
CA LEU A 119 8.96 -1.72 0.77
C LEU A 119 9.70 -1.49 -0.55
N THR A 120 9.74 -0.24 -0.98
CA THR A 120 10.52 0.21 -2.15
C THR A 120 11.29 1.47 -1.77
N ASN A 121 12.13 2.00 -2.64
CA ASN A 121 12.87 3.24 -2.37
C ASN A 121 11.97 4.47 -2.11
N SER A 122 10.69 4.43 -2.48
CA SER A 122 9.77 5.57 -2.36
C SER A 122 8.41 5.23 -1.76
N THR A 123 8.12 3.95 -1.53
CA THR A 123 6.81 3.50 -1.04
C THR A 123 7.00 2.48 0.07
N LEU A 124 6.31 2.71 1.19
CA LEU A 124 6.16 1.77 2.30
C LEU A 124 4.67 1.48 2.47
N LYS A 125 4.31 0.19 2.45
CA LYS A 125 2.96 -0.25 2.81
C LYS A 125 3.01 -1.09 4.08
N ILE A 126 2.22 -0.71 5.04
CA ILE A 126 2.08 -1.38 6.34
C ILE A 126 0.70 -2.01 6.41
N LYS A 127 0.65 -3.31 6.65
CA LYS A 127 -0.58 -4.05 6.91
C LYS A 127 -0.82 -4.13 8.40
N THR A 128 -2.04 -3.86 8.81
CA THR A 128 -2.51 -4.03 10.19
C THR A 128 -3.71 -4.98 10.17
N ASN A 129 -3.54 -6.14 10.78
CA ASN A 129 -4.61 -7.13 10.92
C ASN A 129 -5.54 -6.67 12.05
N ASN A 130 -6.82 -6.59 11.77
CA ASN A 130 -7.93 -6.17 12.64
C ASN A 130 -7.49 -5.50 13.96
N PRO A 131 -7.26 -4.18 13.95
CA PRO A 131 -6.64 -3.51 15.10
C PRO A 131 -7.56 -3.35 16.30
N VAL A 132 -8.87 -3.51 16.13
CA VAL A 132 -9.82 -3.34 17.24
C VAL A 132 -11.09 -4.15 16.96
N GLU A 133 -11.52 -4.95 17.93
CA GLU A 133 -12.79 -5.71 17.92
C GLU A 133 -14.07 -4.84 17.76
N THR A 134 -13.93 -3.56 17.46
CA THR A 134 -15.01 -2.56 17.43
C THR A 134 -15.59 -2.26 16.07
N GLU A 135 -14.89 -2.54 14.98
CA GLU A 135 -15.45 -2.41 13.62
C GLU A 135 -15.76 -3.80 13.06
N SER A 136 -17.02 -4.22 13.23
CA SER A 136 -17.50 -5.48 12.70
C SER A 136 -17.35 -5.52 11.17
N GLY A 137 -16.64 -6.53 10.66
CA GLY A 137 -16.50 -6.78 9.23
C GLY A 137 -15.21 -6.27 8.59
N VAL A 138 -14.29 -5.62 9.30
CA VAL A 138 -12.96 -5.28 8.80
C VAL A 138 -12.02 -6.47 8.99
N ASP A 139 -11.41 -6.94 7.90
CA ASP A 139 -10.41 -8.02 7.92
C ASP A 139 -9.02 -7.44 8.24
N TYR A 140 -8.55 -6.47 7.44
CA TYR A 140 -7.29 -5.77 7.67
C TYR A 140 -7.28 -4.39 6.99
N THR A 141 -6.29 -3.58 7.33
CA THR A 141 -6.03 -2.31 6.65
C THR A 141 -4.62 -2.29 6.07
N ILE A 142 -4.43 -1.55 4.96
CA ILE A 142 -3.12 -1.25 4.38
C ILE A 142 -2.92 0.26 4.37
N SER A 143 -1.97 0.73 5.16
CA SER A 143 -1.54 2.13 5.17
C SER A 143 -0.39 2.32 4.18
N THR A 144 -0.57 3.22 3.22
CA THR A 144 0.42 3.53 2.17
C THR A 144 1.12 4.84 2.49
N TYR A 145 2.44 4.78 2.61
CA TYR A 145 3.32 5.91 2.86
C TYR A 145 4.22 6.18 1.66
N LYS A 146 4.58 7.44 1.47
CA LYS A 146 5.59 7.88 0.49
C LYS A 146 6.78 8.51 1.21
N LYS A 147 7.98 8.19 0.74
CA LYS A 147 9.22 8.83 1.23
C LYS A 147 9.25 10.28 0.78
N ILE A 148 9.62 11.19 1.69
CA ILE A 148 9.71 12.64 1.46
C ILE A 148 11.10 13.16 1.82
#